data_116301d040a373c5480778e24c80cbe9
#
_entry.id   116301d040a373c5480778e24c80cbe9
#
_cell.length_a   1.000
_cell.length_b   1.000
_cell.length_c   1.000
_cell.angle_alpha   90.00
_cell.angle_beta   90.00
_cell.angle_gamma   90.00
#
_symmetry.space_group_name_H-M   'P 1'
#
loop_
_entity.id
_entity.type
_entity.pdbx_description
1 polymer ?
#
loop_
_entity_poly.entity_id
_entity_poly.type
_entity_poly.pdbx_seq_one_letter_code
_entity_poly.pdbx_strand_id
1 'polypeptide(L)'
;MDALLKTALKYRTYWGKEGGITVSGGEPLLQIDFLTELFRRAKAEGVHTTLDTSGNPFTREEPFFGKFRKLMDVTDLVLLDLKHIDDVQHRVLTGCTNKNILDMAEYLSEIGKPVWIRHVLVPERSDDDVYLEKLSAFIEKLDNVKRVEVLPYHTLVAFKWKELGIEYPLEGIEPPTKERIENANRILKTDKYKI
;
A
#
# COMPACT_ATOMS: atom_id res chain seq x y z
N MET A 1 -7.09 7.50 22.40
CA MET A 1 -7.82 7.50 21.13
C MET A 1 -8.61 8.79 20.88
N ASP A 2 -9.44 9.25 21.81
CA ASP A 2 -10.26 10.48 21.62
C ASP A 2 -9.42 11.73 21.31
N ALA A 3 -8.30 11.92 21.99
CA ALA A 3 -7.38 13.03 21.71
C ALA A 3 -6.81 12.99 20.29
N LEU A 4 -6.49 11.80 19.79
CA LEU A 4 -5.99 11.61 18.43
C LEU A 4 -7.06 11.97 17.39
N LEU A 5 -8.27 11.40 17.52
CA LEU A 5 -9.36 11.70 16.61
C LEU A 5 -9.73 13.18 16.65
N LYS A 6 -9.84 13.78 17.85
CA LYS A 6 -10.08 15.21 18.02
C LYS A 6 -9.02 16.06 17.32
N THR A 7 -7.75 15.63 17.35
CA THR A 7 -6.67 16.32 16.65
C THR A 7 -6.84 16.19 15.13
N ALA A 8 -7.13 15.01 14.61
CA ALA A 8 -7.38 14.80 13.20
C ALA A 8 -8.58 15.64 12.69
N LEU A 9 -9.68 15.68 13.46
CA LEU A 9 -10.89 16.44 13.10
C LEU A 9 -10.66 17.96 13.00
N LYS A 10 -9.63 18.52 13.61
CA LYS A 10 -9.27 19.95 13.42
C LYS A 10 -8.92 20.28 11.97
N TYR A 11 -8.49 19.28 11.20
CA TYR A 11 -8.11 19.43 9.80
C TYR A 11 -9.26 19.16 8.83
N ARG A 12 -10.49 18.92 9.34
CA ARG A 12 -11.66 18.55 8.53
C ARG A 12 -11.97 19.56 7.42
N THR A 13 -11.73 20.85 7.66
CA THR A 13 -11.92 21.91 6.66
C THR A 13 -11.03 21.77 5.43
N TYR A 14 -9.90 21.06 5.55
CA TYR A 14 -8.96 20.82 4.45
C TYR A 14 -9.29 19.57 3.63
N TRP A 15 -10.19 18.70 4.12
CA TRP A 15 -10.47 17.41 3.47
C TRP A 15 -11.43 17.53 2.28
N GLY A 16 -12.14 18.65 2.16
CA GLY A 16 -13.18 18.82 1.15
C GLY A 16 -14.32 17.81 1.34
N LYS A 17 -14.90 17.38 0.22
CA LYS A 17 -16.04 16.43 0.23
C LYS A 17 -15.59 14.96 0.27
N GLU A 18 -14.40 14.65 -0.21
CA GLU A 18 -13.92 13.28 -0.44
C GLU A 18 -12.72 12.90 0.43
N GLY A 19 -12.19 13.84 1.18
CA GLY A 19 -11.06 13.61 2.05
C GLY A 19 -11.42 12.95 3.37
N GLY A 20 -10.40 12.55 4.11
CA GLY A 20 -10.57 11.88 5.39
C GLY A 20 -9.25 11.64 6.08
N ILE A 21 -9.13 10.52 6.76
CA ILE A 21 -7.90 10.10 7.42
C ILE A 21 -7.29 8.88 6.75
N THR A 22 -5.98 8.96 6.51
CA THR A 22 -5.17 7.82 6.10
C THR A 22 -4.29 7.42 7.28
N VAL A 23 -4.31 6.15 7.64
CA VAL A 23 -3.39 5.60 8.63
C VAL A 23 -2.32 4.82 7.91
N SER A 24 -1.09 5.27 8.09
CA SER A 24 0.15 4.66 7.62
C SER A 24 1.14 4.57 8.78
N GLY A 25 2.41 4.36 8.52
CA GLY A 25 3.46 4.34 9.54
C GLY A 25 4.40 3.19 9.26
N GLY A 26 4.91 2.43 10.23
CA GLY A 26 5.60 1.19 9.91
C GLY A 26 4.66 0.23 9.17
N GLU A 27 3.93 -0.61 9.90
CA GLU A 27 2.86 -1.43 9.33
C GLU A 27 1.61 -1.34 10.23
N PRO A 28 0.53 -0.67 9.80
CA PRO A 28 -0.66 -0.46 10.62
C PRO A 28 -1.37 -1.74 11.03
N LEU A 29 -1.30 -2.80 10.22
CA LEU A 29 -1.92 -4.09 10.52
C LEU A 29 -1.32 -4.78 11.76
N LEU A 30 -0.11 -4.39 12.21
CA LEU A 30 0.45 -4.85 13.48
C LEU A 30 -0.31 -4.30 14.69
N GLN A 31 -1.10 -3.23 14.50
CA GLN A 31 -1.94 -2.61 15.52
C GLN A 31 -3.43 -2.69 15.15
N ILE A 32 -3.86 -3.80 14.56
CA ILE A 32 -5.15 -3.98 13.92
C ILE A 32 -6.34 -3.66 14.84
N ASP A 33 -6.27 -4.01 16.12
CA ASP A 33 -7.35 -3.73 17.08
C ASP A 33 -7.49 -2.21 17.35
N PHE A 34 -6.36 -1.52 17.50
CA PHE A 34 -6.33 -0.07 17.65
C PHE A 34 -6.86 0.63 16.39
N LEU A 35 -6.41 0.17 15.22
CA LEU A 35 -6.80 0.72 13.93
C LEU A 35 -8.31 0.56 13.69
N THR A 36 -8.86 -0.62 13.98
CA THR A 36 -10.29 -0.90 13.84
C THR A 36 -11.13 0.04 14.70
N GLU A 37 -10.74 0.25 15.96
CA GLU A 37 -11.47 1.15 16.85
C GLU A 37 -11.33 2.62 16.42
N LEU A 38 -10.16 3.05 15.95
CA LEU A 38 -9.95 4.39 15.40
C LEU A 38 -10.87 4.63 14.18
N PHE A 39 -10.89 3.70 13.24
CA PHE A 39 -11.72 3.81 12.04
C PHE A 39 -13.21 3.76 12.37
N ARG A 40 -13.62 2.89 13.28
CA ARG A 40 -15.01 2.85 13.74
C ARG A 40 -15.49 4.21 14.29
N ARG A 41 -14.66 4.87 15.08
CA ARG A 41 -14.98 6.22 15.61
C ARG A 41 -14.95 7.27 14.52
N ALA A 42 -13.99 7.22 13.61
CA ALA A 42 -13.93 8.13 12.47
C ALA A 42 -15.18 7.99 11.57
N LYS A 43 -15.63 6.77 11.33
CA LYS A 43 -16.87 6.50 10.58
C LYS A 43 -18.12 7.06 11.29
N ALA A 44 -18.19 7.00 12.62
CA ALA A 44 -19.28 7.60 13.39
C ALA A 44 -19.34 9.14 13.23
N GLU A 45 -18.22 9.79 12.94
CA GLU A 45 -18.10 11.21 12.61
C GLU A 45 -18.28 11.52 11.11
N GLY A 46 -18.63 10.51 10.30
CA GLY A 46 -18.76 10.64 8.84
C GLY A 46 -17.44 10.90 8.11
N VAL A 47 -16.32 10.42 8.66
CA VAL A 47 -15.00 10.60 8.08
C VAL A 47 -14.63 9.41 7.20
N HIS A 48 -14.12 9.68 5.99
CA HIS A 48 -13.55 8.66 5.12
C HIS A 48 -12.28 8.08 5.72
N THR A 49 -12.12 6.76 5.66
CA THR A 49 -11.03 6.02 6.29
C THR A 49 -10.22 5.25 5.26
N THR A 50 -8.91 5.47 5.28
CA THR A 50 -7.98 4.84 4.35
C THR A 50 -6.87 4.11 5.10
N LEU A 51 -6.66 2.84 4.79
CA LEU A 51 -5.56 2.03 5.27
C LEU A 51 -4.43 2.07 4.24
N ASP A 52 -3.23 2.46 4.67
CA ASP A 52 -1.99 2.41 3.88
C ASP A 52 -1.08 1.31 4.43
N THR A 53 -0.88 0.23 3.68
CA THR A 53 -0.24 -0.99 4.18
C THR A 53 0.61 -1.69 3.13
N SER A 54 1.65 -2.38 3.60
CA SER A 54 2.40 -3.35 2.79
C SER A 54 1.65 -4.68 2.60
N GLY A 55 0.61 -4.93 3.41
CA GLY A 55 -0.11 -6.21 3.42
C GLY A 55 0.64 -7.38 4.07
N ASN A 56 1.89 -7.18 4.50
CA ASN A 56 2.75 -8.29 4.96
C ASN A 56 2.18 -9.12 6.13
N PRO A 57 1.49 -8.55 7.14
CA PRO A 57 0.90 -9.34 8.23
C PRO A 57 -0.35 -10.13 7.83
N PHE A 58 -0.90 -9.93 6.63
CA PHE A 58 -2.15 -10.57 6.22
C PHE A 58 -2.04 -12.10 6.24
N THR A 59 -3.08 -12.74 6.77
CA THR A 59 -3.32 -14.18 6.70
C THR A 59 -4.81 -14.45 6.82
N ARG A 60 -5.30 -15.51 6.17
CA ARG A 60 -6.68 -16.01 6.32
C ARG A 60 -6.85 -16.90 7.55
N GLU A 61 -5.83 -17.01 8.40
CA GLU A 61 -5.90 -17.78 9.65
C GLU A 61 -6.50 -16.94 10.80
N GLU A 62 -7.28 -17.61 11.65
CA GLU A 62 -7.80 -17.00 12.87
C GLU A 62 -6.69 -16.94 13.96
N PRO A 63 -6.64 -15.94 14.83
CA PRO A 63 -7.68 -14.90 15.01
C PRO A 63 -7.49 -13.66 14.10
N PHE A 64 -6.41 -13.57 13.30
CA PHE A 64 -6.12 -12.38 12.51
C PHE A 64 -7.21 -12.11 11.46
N PHE A 65 -7.65 -13.14 10.75
CA PHE A 65 -8.63 -12.99 9.68
C PHE A 65 -9.97 -12.41 10.18
N GLY A 66 -10.44 -12.85 11.34
CA GLY A 66 -11.64 -12.29 11.96
C GLY A 66 -11.49 -10.82 12.33
N LYS A 67 -10.29 -10.40 12.77
CA LYS A 67 -9.99 -8.99 13.03
C LYS A 67 -9.90 -8.17 11.75
N PHE A 68 -9.28 -8.74 10.71
CA PHE A 68 -9.14 -8.09 9.41
C PHE A 68 -10.50 -7.82 8.76
N ARG A 69 -11.42 -8.78 8.82
CA ARG A 69 -12.81 -8.58 8.33
C ARG A 69 -13.48 -7.40 9.04
N LYS A 70 -13.41 -7.32 10.37
CA LYS A 70 -13.95 -6.20 11.16
C LYS A 70 -13.31 -4.86 10.78
N LEU A 71 -12.01 -4.86 10.49
CA LEU A 71 -11.33 -3.66 10.01
C LEU A 71 -11.88 -3.25 8.63
N MET A 72 -12.10 -4.21 7.72
CA MET A 72 -12.64 -3.91 6.38
C MET A 72 -14.07 -3.32 6.44
N ASP A 73 -14.87 -3.68 7.43
CA ASP A 73 -16.23 -3.11 7.62
C ASP A 73 -16.20 -1.58 7.87
N VAL A 74 -15.08 -1.08 8.39
CA VAL A 74 -14.89 0.34 8.75
C VAL A 74 -13.81 1.05 7.93
N THR A 75 -13.30 0.40 6.87
CA THR A 75 -12.32 0.95 5.92
C THR A 75 -12.99 1.26 4.59
N ASP A 76 -12.81 2.46 4.05
CA ASP A 76 -13.39 2.84 2.76
C ASP A 76 -12.43 2.54 1.59
N LEU A 77 -11.13 2.69 1.81
CA LEU A 77 -10.09 2.52 0.80
C LEU A 77 -8.85 1.86 1.39
N VAL A 78 -8.22 1.00 0.62
CA VAL A 78 -6.90 0.44 0.95
C VAL A 78 -5.88 0.92 -0.08
N LEU A 79 -4.77 1.50 0.38
CA LEU A 79 -3.56 1.72 -0.40
C LEU A 79 -2.66 0.51 -0.16
N LEU A 80 -2.47 -0.32 -1.17
CA LEU A 80 -1.70 -1.56 -1.06
C LEU A 80 -0.42 -1.49 -1.88
N ASP A 81 0.72 -1.68 -1.21
CA ASP A 81 2.02 -1.72 -1.85
C ASP A 81 2.31 -3.11 -2.45
N LEU A 82 2.37 -3.21 -3.76
CA LEU A 82 2.90 -4.39 -4.47
C LEU A 82 4.33 -4.11 -4.93
N LYS A 83 5.30 -4.44 -4.06
CA LYS A 83 6.70 -4.07 -4.28
C LYS A 83 7.40 -4.93 -5.34
N HIS A 84 7.03 -6.19 -5.47
CA HIS A 84 7.49 -7.08 -6.53
C HIS A 84 6.52 -8.26 -6.70
N ILE A 85 6.25 -8.66 -7.96
CA ILE A 85 5.32 -9.76 -8.26
C ILE A 85 5.95 -11.14 -8.06
N ASP A 86 7.25 -11.29 -8.27
CA ASP A 86 7.98 -12.54 -8.06
C ASP A 86 8.41 -12.67 -6.59
N ASP A 87 8.14 -13.84 -5.98
CA ASP A 87 8.39 -14.07 -4.54
C ASP A 87 9.88 -14.05 -4.20
N VAL A 88 10.75 -14.55 -5.09
CA VAL A 88 12.19 -14.57 -4.84
C VAL A 88 12.74 -13.15 -4.86
N GLN A 89 12.39 -12.38 -5.89
CA GLN A 89 12.82 -10.99 -6.01
C GLN A 89 12.20 -10.11 -4.90
N HIS A 90 10.97 -10.39 -4.50
CA HIS A 90 10.34 -9.70 -3.38
C HIS A 90 11.12 -9.93 -2.07
N ARG A 91 11.57 -11.16 -1.83
CA ARG A 91 12.42 -11.47 -0.66
C ARG A 91 13.77 -10.76 -0.70
N VAL A 92 14.39 -10.66 -1.89
CA VAL A 92 15.63 -9.89 -2.05
C VAL A 92 15.41 -8.41 -1.72
N LEU A 93 14.27 -7.86 -2.14
CA LEU A 93 13.95 -6.43 -1.95
C LEU A 93 13.50 -6.09 -0.53
N THR A 94 12.74 -6.97 0.12
CA THR A 94 12.02 -6.67 1.38
C THR A 94 12.34 -7.58 2.56
N GLY A 95 13.03 -8.68 2.33
CA GLY A 95 13.26 -9.74 3.32
C GLY A 95 12.06 -10.67 3.55
N CYS A 96 10.91 -10.42 2.93
CA CYS A 96 9.65 -11.12 3.17
C CYS A 96 9.07 -11.76 1.90
N THR A 97 8.18 -12.76 2.08
CA THR A 97 7.38 -13.30 0.98
C THR A 97 6.32 -12.30 0.51
N ASN A 98 5.90 -12.38 -0.76
CA ASN A 98 4.77 -11.62 -1.28
C ASN A 98 3.45 -12.42 -1.30
N LYS A 99 3.47 -13.71 -0.97
CA LYS A 99 2.31 -14.60 -1.12
C LYS A 99 1.08 -14.11 -0.35
N ASN A 100 1.29 -13.72 0.90
CA ASN A 100 0.25 -13.16 1.76
C ASN A 100 -0.24 -11.78 1.29
N ILE A 101 0.62 -11.00 0.64
CA ILE A 101 0.26 -9.69 0.08
C ILE A 101 -0.63 -9.87 -1.15
N LEU A 102 -0.28 -10.81 -2.03
CA LEU A 102 -1.09 -11.16 -3.20
C LEU A 102 -2.43 -11.76 -2.78
N ASP A 103 -2.45 -12.66 -1.79
CA ASP A 103 -3.68 -13.21 -1.19
C ASP A 103 -4.57 -12.11 -0.58
N MET A 104 -3.96 -11.10 0.07
CA MET A 104 -4.71 -9.94 0.54
C MET A 104 -5.37 -9.16 -0.63
N ALA A 105 -4.63 -8.93 -1.72
CA ALA A 105 -5.17 -8.24 -2.89
C ALA A 105 -6.35 -9.01 -3.50
N GLU A 106 -6.24 -10.33 -3.63
CA GLU A 106 -7.31 -11.22 -4.10
C GLU A 106 -8.51 -11.16 -3.16
N TYR A 107 -8.30 -11.27 -1.84
CA TYR A 107 -9.37 -11.15 -0.85
C TYR A 107 -10.09 -9.80 -0.91
N LEU A 108 -9.35 -8.70 -1.05
CA LEU A 108 -9.95 -7.36 -1.21
C LEU A 108 -10.82 -7.28 -2.47
N SER A 109 -10.43 -7.98 -3.55
CA SER A 109 -11.23 -8.11 -4.78
C SER A 109 -12.48 -8.96 -4.55
N GLU A 110 -12.37 -10.11 -3.86
CA GLU A 110 -13.49 -10.98 -3.51
C GLU A 110 -14.61 -10.22 -2.77
N ILE A 111 -14.25 -9.33 -1.86
CA ILE A 111 -15.21 -8.53 -1.08
C ILE A 111 -15.55 -7.17 -1.71
N GLY A 112 -15.04 -6.87 -2.91
CA GLY A 112 -15.26 -5.61 -3.62
C GLY A 112 -14.72 -4.37 -2.90
N LYS A 113 -13.72 -4.50 -2.01
CA LYS A 113 -13.14 -3.39 -1.27
C LYS A 113 -12.31 -2.51 -2.21
N PRO A 114 -12.60 -1.20 -2.34
CA PRO A 114 -11.79 -0.30 -3.17
C PRO A 114 -10.31 -0.34 -2.80
N VAL A 115 -9.44 -0.46 -3.81
CA VAL A 115 -7.99 -0.49 -3.61
C VAL A 115 -7.27 0.42 -4.60
N TRP A 116 -6.25 1.11 -4.11
CA TRP A 116 -5.20 1.71 -4.92
C TRP A 116 -3.96 0.84 -4.81
N ILE A 117 -3.45 0.38 -5.93
CA ILE A 117 -2.20 -0.37 -5.99
C ILE A 117 -1.05 0.61 -6.21
N ARG A 118 -0.03 0.50 -5.37
CA ARG A 118 1.20 1.30 -5.51
C ARG A 118 2.38 0.38 -5.75
N HIS A 119 3.18 0.74 -6.75
CA HIS A 119 4.43 0.04 -7.07
C HIS A 119 5.60 1.01 -7.01
N VAL A 120 6.56 0.73 -6.12
CA VAL A 120 7.80 1.50 -6.04
C VAL A 120 8.75 1.00 -7.11
N LEU A 121 9.08 1.87 -8.06
CA LEU A 121 9.98 1.56 -9.18
C LEU A 121 11.43 1.76 -8.74
N VAL A 122 12.09 0.68 -8.38
CA VAL A 122 13.50 0.66 -7.97
C VAL A 122 14.33 0.09 -9.10
N PRO A 123 15.23 0.89 -9.73
CA PRO A 123 16.10 0.39 -10.79
C PRO A 123 16.88 -0.85 -10.36
N GLU A 124 17.11 -1.76 -11.29
CA GLU A 124 17.82 -3.04 -11.08
C GLU A 124 17.13 -4.01 -10.10
N ARG A 125 15.99 -3.64 -9.53
CA ARG A 125 15.28 -4.45 -8.53
C ARG A 125 13.84 -4.75 -8.93
N SER A 126 13.02 -3.72 -9.18
CA SER A 126 11.59 -3.87 -9.45
C SER A 126 11.15 -3.21 -10.77
N ASP A 127 12.09 -2.79 -11.61
CA ASP A 127 11.82 -2.05 -12.85
C ASP A 127 11.94 -2.90 -14.14
N ASP A 128 12.22 -4.21 -14.03
CA ASP A 128 12.30 -5.11 -15.18
C ASP A 128 10.93 -5.29 -15.86
N ASP A 129 10.89 -5.14 -17.18
CA ASP A 129 9.67 -5.16 -17.98
C ASP A 129 8.90 -6.47 -17.86
N VAL A 130 9.59 -7.62 -17.78
CA VAL A 130 8.95 -8.94 -17.64
C VAL A 130 8.18 -9.03 -16.32
N TYR A 131 8.72 -8.48 -15.25
CA TYR A 131 8.04 -8.45 -13.96
C TYR A 131 6.92 -7.40 -13.90
N LEU A 132 7.11 -6.25 -14.54
CA LEU A 132 6.05 -5.25 -14.70
C LEU A 132 4.86 -5.80 -15.49
N GLU A 133 5.09 -6.57 -16.55
CA GLU A 133 4.04 -7.24 -17.33
C GLU A 133 3.29 -8.28 -16.49
N LYS A 134 4.01 -9.10 -15.69
CA LYS A 134 3.38 -10.04 -14.75
C LYS A 134 2.56 -9.33 -13.69
N LEU A 135 3.05 -8.22 -13.17
CA LEU A 135 2.32 -7.39 -12.20
C LEU A 135 1.06 -6.78 -12.83
N SER A 136 1.18 -6.25 -14.05
CA SER A 136 0.04 -5.75 -14.83
C SER A 136 -1.03 -6.83 -15.02
N ALA A 137 -0.63 -8.03 -15.44
CA ALA A 137 -1.53 -9.17 -15.63
C ALA A 137 -2.19 -9.65 -14.32
N PHE A 138 -1.51 -9.52 -13.18
CA PHE A 138 -2.09 -9.78 -11.88
C PHE A 138 -3.14 -8.71 -11.51
N ILE A 139 -2.79 -7.43 -11.64
CA ILE A 139 -3.68 -6.31 -11.33
C ILE A 139 -4.97 -6.38 -12.18
N GLU A 140 -4.87 -6.78 -13.45
CA GLU A 140 -6.03 -6.89 -14.35
C GLU A 140 -7.03 -7.97 -13.97
N LYS A 141 -6.68 -8.90 -13.09
CA LYS A 141 -7.61 -9.91 -12.53
C LYS A 141 -8.42 -9.39 -11.33
N LEU A 142 -8.06 -8.23 -10.81
CA LEU A 142 -8.71 -7.65 -9.63
C LEU A 142 -9.79 -6.65 -10.08
N ASP A 143 -11.04 -6.89 -9.67
CA ASP A 143 -12.19 -6.09 -10.11
C ASP A 143 -12.39 -4.79 -9.30
N ASN A 144 -11.66 -4.64 -8.21
CA ASN A 144 -11.83 -3.57 -7.22
C ASN A 144 -10.80 -2.43 -7.31
N VAL A 145 -9.86 -2.52 -8.26
CA VAL A 145 -8.77 -1.53 -8.40
C VAL A 145 -9.31 -0.21 -8.94
N LYS A 146 -9.15 0.85 -8.16
CA LYS A 146 -9.56 2.21 -8.51
C LYS A 146 -8.41 3.05 -9.06
N ARG A 147 -7.17 2.75 -8.65
CA ARG A 147 -5.99 3.46 -9.08
C ARG A 147 -4.76 2.56 -9.07
N VAL A 148 -3.86 2.77 -10.02
CA VAL A 148 -2.51 2.19 -10.03
C VAL A 148 -1.50 3.33 -10.09
N GLU A 149 -0.53 3.34 -9.20
CA GLU A 149 0.50 4.37 -9.10
C GLU A 149 1.89 3.75 -9.19
N VAL A 150 2.70 4.30 -10.08
CA VAL A 150 4.15 4.07 -10.10
C VAL A 150 4.81 5.16 -9.26
N LEU A 151 5.46 4.77 -8.17
CA LEU A 151 6.18 5.66 -7.27
C LEU A 151 7.68 5.56 -7.58
N PRO A 152 8.31 6.59 -8.13
CA PRO A 152 9.74 6.56 -8.37
C PRO A 152 10.53 6.41 -7.07
N TYR A 153 11.48 5.48 -7.05
CA TYR A 153 12.45 5.39 -5.97
C TYR A 153 13.24 6.70 -5.82
N HIS A 154 13.55 7.08 -4.59
CA HIS A 154 14.38 8.23 -4.26
C HIS A 154 15.25 7.94 -3.02
N THR A 155 16.39 8.60 -2.94
CA THR A 155 17.41 8.38 -1.90
C THR A 155 17.14 9.12 -0.59
N LEU A 156 16.02 9.85 -0.49
CA LEU A 156 15.71 10.71 0.68
C LEU A 156 15.65 10.00 2.03
N VAL A 157 15.50 8.68 2.03
CA VAL A 157 15.44 7.89 3.27
C VAL A 157 16.80 7.26 3.66
N ALA A 158 17.82 7.33 2.80
CA ALA A 158 19.11 6.70 3.04
C ALA A 158 19.76 7.20 4.35
N PHE A 159 19.60 8.48 4.69
CA PHE A 159 20.14 9.04 5.93
C PHE A 159 19.60 8.35 7.19
N LYS A 160 18.34 7.89 7.18
CA LYS A 160 17.74 7.18 8.35
C LYS A 160 18.41 5.85 8.62
N TRP A 161 18.81 5.13 7.57
CA TRP A 161 19.55 3.87 7.69
C TRP A 161 20.91 4.11 8.33
N LYS A 162 21.58 5.18 7.89
CA LYS A 162 22.87 5.61 8.46
C LYS A 162 22.73 6.00 9.94
N GLU A 163 21.69 6.77 10.30
CA GLU A 163 21.42 7.14 11.69
C GLU A 163 21.14 5.93 12.59
N LEU A 164 20.52 4.89 12.05
CA LEU A 164 20.23 3.63 12.76
C LEU A 164 21.44 2.68 12.78
N GLY A 165 22.57 3.02 12.11
CA GLY A 165 23.73 2.15 12.00
C GLY A 165 23.47 0.87 11.19
N ILE A 166 22.49 0.88 10.30
CA ILE A 166 22.09 -0.26 9.46
C ILE A 166 22.56 0.02 8.03
N GLU A 167 23.17 -1.00 7.41
CA GLU A 167 23.57 -0.93 6.00
C GLU A 167 22.36 -0.69 5.10
N TYR A 168 22.48 0.26 4.17
CA TYR A 168 21.40 0.59 3.25
C TYR A 168 21.41 -0.37 2.05
N PRO A 169 20.41 -1.24 1.86
CA PRO A 169 20.43 -2.28 0.83
C PRO A 169 20.40 -1.76 -0.60
N LEU A 170 20.06 -0.48 -0.80
CA LEU A 170 19.98 0.19 -2.10
C LEU A 170 21.09 1.26 -2.26
N GLU A 171 22.20 1.11 -1.53
CA GLU A 171 23.33 2.04 -1.67
C GLU A 171 23.87 1.97 -3.11
N GLY A 172 24.07 3.14 -3.71
CA GLY A 172 24.54 3.25 -5.12
C GLY A 172 23.45 3.10 -6.18
N ILE A 173 22.22 2.78 -5.81
CA ILE A 173 21.10 2.76 -6.77
C ILE A 173 20.62 4.20 -7.00
N GLU A 174 20.70 4.66 -8.24
CA GLU A 174 20.20 5.96 -8.65
C GLU A 174 18.68 5.94 -8.86
N PRO A 175 17.97 7.06 -8.70
CA PRO A 175 16.56 7.15 -9.05
C PRO A 175 16.27 6.77 -10.51
N PRO A 176 15.08 6.21 -10.82
CA PRO A 176 14.73 5.83 -12.19
C PRO A 176 14.68 7.04 -13.11
N THR A 177 15.09 6.87 -14.38
CA THR A 177 14.97 7.91 -15.39
C THR A 177 13.50 8.18 -15.72
N LYS A 178 13.23 9.34 -16.31
CA LYS A 178 11.88 9.71 -16.76
C LYS A 178 11.32 8.68 -17.74
N GLU A 179 12.13 8.20 -18.67
CA GLU A 179 11.76 7.19 -19.67
C GLU A 179 11.37 5.86 -18.98
N ARG A 180 12.09 5.46 -17.93
CA ARG A 180 11.76 4.24 -17.16
C ARG A 180 10.42 4.40 -16.42
N ILE A 181 10.16 5.57 -15.84
CA ILE A 181 8.89 5.87 -15.18
C ILE A 181 7.74 5.84 -16.20
N GLU A 182 7.90 6.49 -17.36
CA GLU A 182 6.90 6.51 -18.41
C GLU A 182 6.64 5.09 -18.95
N ASN A 183 7.70 4.28 -19.15
CA ASN A 183 7.59 2.89 -19.55
C ASN A 183 6.81 2.04 -18.54
N ALA A 184 7.14 2.15 -17.26
CA ALA A 184 6.44 1.43 -16.19
C ALA A 184 4.95 1.83 -16.12
N ASN A 185 4.64 3.11 -16.23
CA ASN A 185 3.25 3.60 -16.29
C ASN A 185 2.49 3.00 -17.49
N ARG A 186 3.13 2.91 -18.65
CA ARG A 186 2.56 2.31 -19.86
C ARG A 186 2.28 0.82 -19.67
N ILE A 187 3.25 0.04 -19.14
CA ILE A 187 3.11 -1.40 -18.91
C ILE A 187 2.02 -1.68 -17.88
N LEU A 188 2.02 -0.94 -16.77
CA LEU A 188 1.03 -1.08 -15.70
C LEU A 188 -0.32 -0.43 -16.05
N LYS A 189 -0.45 0.19 -17.22
CA LYS A 189 -1.70 0.79 -17.73
C LYS A 189 -2.31 1.76 -16.73
N THR A 190 -1.49 2.59 -16.07
CA THR A 190 -1.96 3.47 -14.99
C THR A 190 -3.06 4.42 -15.43
N ASP A 191 -3.11 4.80 -16.72
CA ASP A 191 -4.15 5.66 -17.30
C ASP A 191 -5.54 5.00 -17.31
N LYS A 192 -5.62 3.66 -17.36
CA LYS A 192 -6.88 2.91 -17.29
C LYS A 192 -7.59 3.08 -15.93
N TYR A 193 -6.83 3.39 -14.88
CA TYR A 193 -7.27 3.46 -13.49
C TYR A 193 -7.30 4.91 -12.95
N LYS A 194 -7.37 5.91 -13.82
CA LYS A 194 -7.56 7.31 -13.39
C LYS A 194 -9.04 7.56 -13.07
N ILE A 195 -9.30 8.09 -11.88
CA ILE A 195 -10.62 8.59 -11.45
C ILE A 195 -10.79 9.99 -12.03
#